data_f96c3ba4aa74bca73ad7738a7a575397
#
_entry.id   f96c3ba4aa74bca73ad7738a7a575397
#
_cell.length_a   1.000
_cell.length_b   1.000
_cell.length_c   1.000
_cell.angle_alpha   90.00
_cell.angle_beta   90.00
_cell.angle_gamma   90.00
#
_symmetry.space_group_name_H-M   'P 1'
#
loop_
_entity.id
_entity.type
_entity.pdbx_description
1 polymer ?
#
loop_
_entity_poly.entity_id
_entity_poly.type
_entity_poly.pdbx_seq_one_letter_code
_entity_poly.pdbx_strand_id
1 'polypeptide(L)'
;YRTLASYYQDSQAATRGILANIYKKGCAAANQCSFYGLPFAKTSSLWYITEGEPKGLFASNALSTPVVTLPGVNSYSLILDDGVLSQMKELGMKMVVVAFDADKLHNERVLSCEKSLADGLKTAGIPVVIANWKEENGKGIDDLLASGGAPQYCIY
;
A
#
# COMPACT_ATOMS: atom_id res chain seq x y z
N TYR A 1 -27.10 -6.62 1.59
CA TYR A 1 -25.64 -6.83 1.71
C TYR A 1 -24.97 -6.13 0.55
N ARG A 2 -24.13 -5.11 0.82
CA ARG A 2 -23.29 -4.48 -0.21
C ARG A 2 -22.15 -5.43 -0.55
N THR A 3 -21.83 -5.59 -1.82
CA THR A 3 -20.64 -6.34 -2.24
C THR A 3 -19.38 -5.53 -1.92
N LEU A 4 -18.24 -6.19 -1.73
CA LEU A 4 -16.94 -5.51 -1.55
C LEU A 4 -16.66 -4.55 -2.71
N ALA A 5 -17.04 -4.93 -3.93
CA ALA A 5 -16.89 -4.09 -5.12
C ALA A 5 -17.70 -2.78 -5.03
N SER A 6 -18.96 -2.84 -4.54
CA SER A 6 -19.78 -1.62 -4.39
C SER A 6 -19.24 -0.72 -3.27
N TYR A 7 -18.73 -1.30 -2.18
CA TYR A 7 -18.09 -0.54 -1.11
C TYR A 7 -16.82 0.16 -1.60
N TYR A 8 -16.03 -0.51 -2.43
CA TYR A 8 -14.85 0.06 -3.04
C TYR A 8 -15.16 1.24 -3.97
N GLN A 9 -16.17 1.10 -4.84
CA GLN A 9 -16.60 2.19 -5.73
C GLN A 9 -17.05 3.43 -4.94
N ASP A 10 -17.83 3.24 -3.89
CA ASP A 10 -18.29 4.32 -3.01
C ASP A 10 -17.09 4.98 -2.30
N SER A 11 -16.13 4.18 -1.81
CA SER A 11 -14.93 4.69 -1.12
C SER A 11 -14.01 5.44 -2.06
N GLN A 12 -13.81 4.95 -3.28
CA GLN A 12 -13.04 5.66 -4.31
C GLN A 12 -13.69 7.00 -4.69
N ALA A 13 -15.00 7.02 -4.89
CA ALA A 13 -15.72 8.25 -5.24
C ALA A 13 -15.59 9.29 -4.12
N ALA A 14 -15.75 8.88 -2.86
CA ALA A 14 -15.58 9.74 -1.69
C ALA A 14 -14.15 10.28 -1.59
N THR A 15 -13.16 9.41 -1.73
CA THR A 15 -11.73 9.79 -1.64
C THR A 15 -11.34 10.73 -2.79
N ARG A 16 -11.77 10.46 -4.02
CA ARG A 16 -11.54 11.34 -5.16
C ARG A 16 -12.20 12.71 -4.97
N GLY A 17 -13.38 12.75 -4.37
CA GLY A 17 -14.07 14.01 -4.06
C GLY A 17 -13.30 14.83 -3.03
N ILE A 18 -12.78 14.21 -1.98
CA ILE A 18 -11.95 14.87 -0.95
C ILE A 18 -10.66 15.39 -1.57
N LEU A 19 -9.94 14.56 -2.31
CA LEU A 19 -8.69 14.93 -2.96
C LEU A 19 -8.90 16.05 -3.97
N ALA A 20 -9.94 15.98 -4.81
CA ALA A 20 -10.28 17.04 -5.76
C ALA A 20 -10.54 18.39 -5.07
N ASN A 21 -11.17 18.38 -3.89
CA ASN A 21 -11.38 19.57 -3.10
C ASN A 21 -10.10 20.14 -2.49
N ILE A 22 -9.19 19.27 -2.06
CA ILE A 22 -7.86 19.65 -1.54
C ILE A 22 -7.05 20.31 -2.68
N TYR A 23 -6.99 19.67 -3.85
CA TYR A 23 -6.29 20.21 -5.02
C TYR A 23 -6.89 21.55 -5.51
N LYS A 24 -8.21 21.69 -5.53
CA LYS A 24 -8.88 22.97 -5.88
C LYS A 24 -8.53 24.11 -4.92
N LYS A 25 -8.21 23.81 -3.67
CA LYS A 25 -7.80 24.81 -2.68
C LYS A 25 -6.32 25.16 -2.75
N GLY A 26 -5.56 24.64 -3.71
CA GLY A 26 -4.14 24.92 -3.88
C GLY A 26 -3.26 24.28 -2.80
N CYS A 27 -3.77 23.33 -2.03
CA CYS A 27 -2.94 22.53 -1.16
C CYS A 27 -2.09 21.61 -2.03
N ALA A 28 -0.76 21.74 -1.95
CA ALA A 28 0.14 20.73 -2.49
C ALA A 28 -0.19 19.39 -1.83
N ALA A 29 -0.25 18.32 -2.61
CA ALA A 29 -0.30 16.97 -2.03
C ALA A 29 0.90 16.84 -1.09
N ALA A 30 0.64 16.55 0.17
CA ALA A 30 1.71 16.35 1.12
C ALA A 30 2.55 15.17 0.63
N ASN A 31 3.85 15.39 0.42
CA ASN A 31 4.78 14.32 0.07
C ASN A 31 5.09 13.51 1.34
N GLN A 32 4.10 12.74 1.79
CA GLN A 32 4.16 11.94 3.01
C GLN A 32 3.44 10.60 2.83
N CYS A 33 3.80 9.64 3.68
CA CYS A 33 3.09 8.38 3.77
C CYS A 33 1.77 8.55 4.53
N SER A 34 0.76 7.77 4.14
CA SER A 34 -0.51 7.68 4.87
C SER A 34 -0.68 6.28 5.47
N PHE A 35 -1.28 6.22 6.65
CA PHE A 35 -1.49 4.97 7.41
C PHE A 35 -2.98 4.63 7.43
N TYR A 36 -3.33 3.40 7.06
CA TYR A 36 -4.69 2.87 7.07
C TYR A 36 -4.78 1.61 7.91
N GLY A 37 -5.96 1.34 8.46
CA GLY A 37 -6.20 0.13 9.22
C GLY A 37 -5.42 0.03 10.54
N LEU A 38 -5.04 1.15 11.16
CA LEU A 38 -4.30 1.17 12.43
C LEU A 38 -4.95 0.35 13.55
N PRO A 39 -6.29 0.25 13.68
CA PRO A 39 -6.90 -0.65 14.66
C PRO A 39 -6.46 -2.11 14.52
N PHE A 40 -6.15 -2.56 13.30
CA PHE A 40 -5.67 -3.92 13.04
C PHE A 40 -4.23 -4.16 13.52
N ALA A 41 -3.45 -3.11 13.80
CA ALA A 41 -2.10 -3.26 14.35
C ALA A 41 -2.07 -3.97 15.72
N LYS A 42 -3.19 -3.99 16.44
CA LYS A 42 -3.33 -4.73 17.70
C LYS A 42 -3.33 -6.24 17.52
N THR A 43 -3.72 -6.71 16.35
CA THR A 43 -3.89 -8.14 16.03
C THR A 43 -3.00 -8.65 14.90
N SER A 44 -2.46 -7.75 14.09
CA SER A 44 -1.59 -8.10 12.97
C SER A 44 -0.23 -7.43 13.09
N SER A 45 0.83 -8.23 13.07
CA SER A 45 2.22 -7.76 12.94
C SER A 45 2.70 -7.73 11.48
N LEU A 46 1.86 -8.18 10.55
CA LEU A 46 2.09 -8.11 9.12
C LEU A 46 1.48 -6.81 8.58
N TRP A 47 2.29 -6.01 7.92
CA TRP A 47 1.88 -4.73 7.33
C TRP A 47 2.09 -4.72 5.83
N TYR A 48 1.22 -4.03 5.12
CA TYR A 48 1.37 -3.83 3.68
C TYR A 48 1.88 -2.44 3.36
N ILE A 49 2.65 -2.35 2.27
CA ILE A 49 3.05 -1.09 1.65
C ILE A 49 2.57 -1.10 0.21
N THR A 50 1.82 -0.09 -0.19
CA THR A 50 1.32 0.07 -1.56
C THR A 50 1.40 1.52 -2.01
N GLU A 51 1.15 1.78 -3.29
CA GLU A 51 1.05 3.12 -3.85
C GLU A 51 -0.40 3.58 -3.87
N GLY A 52 -0.63 4.84 -3.48
CA GLY A 52 -1.92 5.50 -3.60
C GLY A 52 -2.88 5.22 -2.45
N GLU A 53 -3.45 6.30 -1.91
CA GLU A 53 -4.32 6.26 -0.74
C GLU A 53 -5.57 5.39 -0.92
N PRO A 54 -6.30 5.45 -2.08
CA PRO A 54 -7.48 4.60 -2.26
C PRO A 54 -7.17 3.11 -2.19
N LYS A 55 -6.02 2.68 -2.73
CA LYS A 55 -5.58 1.29 -2.69
C LYS A 55 -5.31 0.85 -1.25
N GLY A 56 -4.61 1.69 -0.48
CA GLY A 56 -4.31 1.40 0.93
C GLY A 56 -5.56 1.31 1.80
N LEU A 57 -6.50 2.23 1.63
CA LEU A 57 -7.77 2.20 2.35
C LEU A 57 -8.56 0.92 2.05
N PHE A 58 -8.68 0.56 0.78
CA PHE A 58 -9.39 -0.66 0.38
C PHE A 58 -8.68 -1.91 0.89
N ALA A 59 -7.38 -2.03 0.65
CA ALA A 59 -6.59 -3.19 1.05
C ALA A 59 -6.61 -3.40 2.57
N SER A 60 -6.51 -2.33 3.36
CA SER A 60 -6.53 -2.45 4.82
C SER A 60 -7.82 -3.06 5.35
N ASN A 61 -8.96 -2.67 4.77
CA ASN A 61 -10.26 -3.24 5.15
C ASN A 61 -10.45 -4.66 4.62
N ALA A 62 -10.09 -4.93 3.36
CA ALA A 62 -10.25 -6.25 2.77
C ALA A 62 -9.37 -7.32 3.44
N LEU A 63 -8.16 -6.94 3.84
CA LEU A 63 -7.18 -7.85 4.44
C LEU A 63 -7.20 -7.82 5.97
N SER A 64 -7.95 -6.89 6.59
CA SER A 64 -7.96 -6.66 8.05
C SER A 64 -6.55 -6.48 8.61
N THR A 65 -5.72 -5.69 7.92
CA THR A 65 -4.31 -5.47 8.28
C THR A 65 -3.92 -4.00 8.11
N PRO A 66 -2.90 -3.50 8.83
CA PRO A 66 -2.39 -2.16 8.62
C PRO A 66 -1.73 -2.03 7.24
N VAL A 67 -1.97 -0.90 6.58
CA VAL A 67 -1.37 -0.56 5.29
C VAL A 67 -0.77 0.83 5.34
N VAL A 68 0.44 0.96 4.84
CA VAL A 68 1.10 2.25 4.60
C VAL A 68 1.09 2.53 3.10
N THR A 69 0.72 3.74 2.72
CA THR A 69 0.70 4.14 1.31
C THR A 69 1.76 5.18 1.01
N LEU A 70 2.32 5.05 -0.18
CA LEU A 70 3.21 6.04 -0.79
C LEU A 70 2.41 6.96 -1.71
N PRO A 71 2.73 8.25 -1.79
CA PRO A 71 2.15 9.16 -2.78
C PRO A 71 2.51 8.75 -4.23
N GLY A 72 3.56 7.97 -4.40
CA GLY A 72 4.02 7.37 -5.66
C GLY A 72 5.20 6.47 -5.40
N VAL A 73 5.46 5.49 -6.26
CA VAL A 73 6.54 4.48 -6.06
C VAL A 73 7.92 5.12 -5.88
N ASN A 74 8.18 6.26 -6.50
CA ASN A 74 9.45 6.99 -6.34
C ASN A 74 9.67 7.56 -4.94
N SER A 75 8.63 7.65 -4.15
CA SER A 75 8.68 8.13 -2.77
C SER A 75 8.97 7.01 -1.76
N TYR A 76 9.45 5.86 -2.22
CA TYR A 76 9.74 4.69 -1.37
C TYR A 76 10.71 5.02 -0.22
N SER A 77 11.61 5.99 -0.42
CA SER A 77 12.54 6.43 0.62
C SER A 77 11.84 7.02 1.85
N LEU A 78 10.61 7.52 1.70
CA LEU A 78 9.82 8.00 2.84
C LEU A 78 9.54 6.89 3.86
N ILE A 79 9.39 5.65 3.39
CA ILE A 79 9.20 4.49 4.29
C ILE A 79 10.46 4.22 5.11
N LEU A 80 11.62 4.42 4.49
CA LEU A 80 12.93 4.17 5.11
C LEU A 80 13.35 5.32 6.02
N ASP A 81 12.65 6.45 5.95
CA ASP A 81 12.80 7.54 6.90
C ASP A 81 12.57 7.03 8.33
N ASP A 82 13.48 7.36 9.24
CA ASP A 82 13.47 6.87 10.61
C ASP A 82 12.15 7.15 11.32
N GLY A 83 11.50 8.26 11.00
CA GLY A 83 10.20 8.62 11.57
C GLY A 83 9.10 7.62 11.19
N VAL A 84 8.96 7.27 9.91
CA VAL A 84 7.92 6.36 9.42
C VAL A 84 8.20 4.93 9.87
N LEU A 85 9.41 4.44 9.66
CA LEU A 85 9.78 3.07 10.01
C LEU A 85 9.74 2.84 11.53
N SER A 86 10.19 3.80 12.32
CA SER A 86 10.10 3.76 13.78
C SER A 86 8.65 3.68 14.25
N GLN A 87 7.77 4.49 13.68
CA GLN A 87 6.35 4.45 14.00
C GLN A 87 5.71 3.10 13.65
N MET A 88 6.04 2.51 12.50
CA MET A 88 5.57 1.17 12.14
C MET A 88 6.01 0.13 13.17
N LYS A 89 7.27 0.16 13.59
CA LYS A 89 7.83 -0.75 14.62
C LYS A 89 7.14 -0.57 15.97
N GLU A 90 6.96 0.67 16.43
CA GLU A 90 6.27 0.99 17.69
C GLU A 90 4.81 0.49 17.70
N LEU A 91 4.15 0.52 16.54
CA LEU A 91 2.80 0.00 16.36
C LEU A 91 2.75 -1.54 16.18
N GLY A 92 3.88 -2.23 16.32
CA GLY A 92 3.94 -3.69 16.35
C GLY A 92 4.24 -4.37 15.02
N MET A 93 4.65 -3.63 13.99
CA MET A 93 5.07 -4.21 12.72
C MET A 93 6.30 -5.09 12.91
N LYS A 94 6.25 -6.32 12.38
CA LYS A 94 7.36 -7.29 12.37
C LYS A 94 7.73 -7.78 10.98
N MET A 95 6.84 -7.65 10.01
CA MET A 95 7.04 -8.08 8.64
C MET A 95 6.29 -7.15 7.70
N VAL A 96 6.82 -6.96 6.52
CA VAL A 96 6.22 -6.10 5.47
C VAL A 96 5.94 -6.91 4.22
N VAL A 97 4.77 -6.70 3.65
CA VAL A 97 4.43 -7.08 2.28
C VAL A 97 4.47 -5.84 1.40
N VAL A 98 5.33 -5.83 0.39
CA VAL A 98 5.34 -4.79 -0.64
C VAL A 98 4.40 -5.22 -1.76
N ALA A 99 3.38 -4.43 -2.03
CA ALA A 99 2.30 -4.70 -2.99
C ALA A 99 2.16 -3.55 -3.99
N PHE A 100 3.19 -3.36 -4.82
CA PHE A 100 3.14 -2.39 -5.91
C PHE A 100 2.37 -2.94 -7.11
N ASP A 101 1.97 -2.06 -8.02
CA ASP A 101 1.13 -2.39 -9.17
C ASP A 101 1.70 -3.55 -10.01
N ALA A 102 0.82 -4.35 -10.59
CA ALA A 102 1.18 -5.54 -11.37
C ALA A 102 1.96 -5.21 -12.64
N ASP A 103 1.88 -3.96 -13.15
CA ASP A 103 2.61 -3.51 -14.32
C ASP A 103 4.14 -3.46 -14.12
N LYS A 104 4.64 -3.67 -12.88
CA LYS A 104 6.07 -3.77 -12.56
C LYS A 104 6.83 -4.79 -13.43
N LEU A 105 6.14 -5.80 -13.98
CA LEU A 105 6.75 -6.81 -14.83
C LEU A 105 7.28 -6.21 -16.18
N HIS A 106 6.74 -5.08 -16.60
CA HIS A 106 7.18 -4.34 -17.80
C HIS A 106 7.44 -2.86 -17.51
N ASN A 107 7.40 -2.46 -16.27
CA ASN A 107 7.72 -1.12 -15.82
C ASN A 107 8.98 -1.18 -14.94
N GLU A 108 10.14 -1.07 -15.58
CA GLU A 108 11.44 -1.15 -14.90
C GLU A 108 11.58 -0.16 -13.74
N ARG A 109 10.91 1.00 -13.84
CA ARG A 109 10.93 2.01 -12.77
C ARG A 109 10.22 1.51 -11.52
N VAL A 110 9.04 0.91 -11.67
CA VAL A 110 8.28 0.35 -10.54
C VAL A 110 9.06 -0.79 -9.92
N LEU A 111 9.61 -1.69 -10.75
CA LEU A 111 10.43 -2.81 -10.29
C LEU A 111 11.69 -2.34 -9.53
N SER A 112 12.37 -1.31 -10.04
CA SER A 112 13.56 -0.74 -9.39
C SER A 112 13.22 -0.11 -8.04
N CYS A 113 12.10 0.61 -7.94
CA CYS A 113 11.64 1.19 -6.68
C CYS A 113 11.25 0.11 -5.67
N GLU A 114 10.57 -0.96 -6.11
CA GLU A 114 10.23 -2.11 -5.27
C GLU A 114 11.48 -2.78 -4.68
N LYS A 115 12.48 -3.02 -5.53
CA LYS A 115 13.77 -3.58 -5.09
C LYS A 115 14.48 -2.68 -4.08
N SER A 116 14.56 -1.39 -4.37
CA SER A 116 15.22 -0.43 -3.48
C SER A 116 14.54 -0.34 -2.10
N LEU A 117 13.19 -0.36 -2.09
CA LEU A 117 12.43 -0.42 -0.84
C LEU A 117 12.71 -1.70 -0.07
N ALA A 118 12.66 -2.85 -0.76
CA ALA A 118 12.88 -4.16 -0.14
C ALA A 118 14.30 -4.29 0.43
N ASP A 119 15.31 -3.85 -0.32
CA ASP A 119 16.71 -3.83 0.14
C ASP A 119 16.90 -2.95 1.37
N GLY A 120 16.28 -1.75 1.37
CA GLY A 120 16.32 -0.84 2.51
C GLY A 120 15.67 -1.43 3.76
N LEU A 121 14.50 -2.05 3.61
CA LEU A 121 13.81 -2.72 4.72
C LEU A 121 14.61 -3.89 5.27
N LYS A 122 15.21 -4.73 4.40
CA LYS A 122 16.10 -5.82 4.84
C LYS A 122 17.32 -5.29 5.59
N THR A 123 17.92 -4.22 5.12
CA THR A 123 19.05 -3.56 5.79
C THR A 123 18.64 -3.07 7.18
N ALA A 124 17.39 -2.63 7.34
CA ALA A 124 16.82 -2.23 8.63
C ALA A 124 16.36 -3.42 9.50
N GLY A 125 16.64 -4.67 9.07
CA GLY A 125 16.31 -5.89 9.79
C GLY A 125 14.84 -6.31 9.71
N ILE A 126 14.09 -5.82 8.72
CA ILE A 126 12.67 -6.15 8.52
C ILE A 126 12.54 -7.28 7.50
N PRO A 127 11.88 -8.40 7.83
CA PRO A 127 11.51 -9.41 6.84
C PRO A 127 10.56 -8.82 5.79
N VAL A 128 10.86 -9.08 4.52
CA VAL A 128 10.10 -8.54 3.39
C VAL A 128 9.54 -9.67 2.54
N VAL A 129 8.29 -9.49 2.14
CA VAL A 129 7.59 -10.35 1.19
C VAL A 129 7.11 -9.46 0.03
N ILE A 130 7.26 -9.93 -1.19
CA ILE A 130 6.73 -9.27 -2.38
C ILE A 130 5.41 -9.92 -2.77
N ALA A 131 4.38 -9.12 -2.92
CA ALA A 131 3.10 -9.54 -3.46
C ALA A 131 3.12 -9.39 -4.99
N ASN A 132 2.80 -10.45 -5.70
CA ASN A 132 2.74 -10.49 -7.16
C ASN A 132 1.39 -11.01 -7.63
N TRP A 133 0.91 -10.50 -8.75
CA TRP A 133 -0.25 -11.01 -9.47
C TRP A 133 -0.16 -10.64 -10.95
N LYS A 134 -0.99 -11.26 -11.77
CA LYS A 134 -1.06 -10.93 -13.19
C LYS A 134 -1.93 -9.68 -13.38
N GLU A 135 -1.52 -8.78 -14.27
CA GLU A 135 -2.22 -7.53 -14.57
C GLU A 135 -3.66 -7.75 -15.06
N GLU A 136 -3.94 -8.90 -15.70
CA GLU A 136 -5.30 -9.30 -16.11
C GLU A 136 -6.28 -9.44 -14.93
N ASN A 137 -5.76 -9.66 -13.72
CA ASN A 137 -6.55 -9.76 -12.48
C ASN A 137 -6.73 -8.43 -11.76
N GLY A 138 -6.22 -7.35 -12.33
CA GLY A 138 -6.26 -5.99 -11.80
C GLY A 138 -4.90 -5.34 -11.80
N LYS A 139 -4.86 -4.03 -11.99
CA LYS A 139 -3.60 -3.29 -11.98
C LYS A 139 -3.09 -3.13 -10.55
N GLY A 140 -3.92 -2.63 -9.66
CA GLY A 140 -3.60 -2.40 -8.25
C GLY A 140 -4.02 -3.56 -7.34
N ILE A 141 -3.51 -3.58 -6.11
CA ILE A 141 -3.92 -4.55 -5.09
C ILE A 141 -5.43 -4.46 -4.80
N ASP A 142 -6.00 -3.28 -4.89
CA ASP A 142 -7.41 -3.01 -4.72
C ASP A 142 -8.27 -3.67 -5.80
N ASP A 143 -7.87 -3.57 -7.07
CA ASP A 143 -8.57 -4.22 -8.18
C ASP A 143 -8.54 -5.74 -8.03
N LEU A 144 -7.36 -6.29 -7.68
CA LEU A 144 -7.19 -7.72 -7.43
C LEU A 144 -8.13 -8.21 -6.33
N LEU A 145 -8.12 -7.55 -5.18
CA LEU A 145 -8.95 -7.95 -4.03
C LEU A 145 -10.44 -7.75 -4.32
N ALA A 146 -10.80 -6.69 -5.05
CA ALA A 146 -12.20 -6.42 -5.44
C ALA A 146 -12.76 -7.50 -6.38
N SER A 147 -11.92 -8.10 -7.21
CA SER A 147 -12.31 -9.23 -8.08
C SER A 147 -12.37 -10.57 -7.34
N GLY A 148 -12.04 -10.61 -6.05
CA GLY A 148 -11.95 -11.84 -5.26
C GLY A 148 -10.64 -12.62 -5.47
N GLY A 149 -9.66 -11.99 -6.14
CA GLY A 149 -8.33 -12.56 -6.32
C GLY A 149 -7.46 -12.45 -5.06
N ALA A 150 -6.34 -13.16 -5.08
CA ALA A 150 -5.32 -13.09 -4.03
C ALA A 150 -3.92 -12.99 -4.65
N PRO A 151 -3.00 -12.24 -4.04
CA PRO A 151 -1.63 -12.17 -4.54
C PRO A 151 -0.87 -13.47 -4.28
N GLN A 152 0.13 -13.72 -5.11
CA GLN A 152 1.17 -14.72 -4.84
C GLN A 152 2.29 -14.04 -4.06
N TYR A 153 2.78 -14.68 -3.02
CA TYR A 153 3.78 -14.12 -2.14
C TYR A 153 5.14 -14.77 -2.37
N CYS A 154 6.17 -13.93 -2.53
CA CYS A 154 7.57 -14.35 -2.64
C CYS A 154 8.38 -13.71 -1.50
N ILE A 155 9.12 -14.52 -0.75
CA ILE A 155 10.08 -14.00 0.25
C ILE A 155 11.20 -13.30 -0.52
N TYR A 156 11.53 -12.08 -0.09
CA TYR A 156 12.59 -11.27 -0.70
C TYR A 156 13.95 -11.53 -0.05
#